data_e51b7ea816cc5ba15f14df453d722a79
#
_entry.id   e51b7ea816cc5ba15f14df453d722a79
#
_cell.length_a   1.000
_cell.length_b   1.000
_cell.length_c   1.000
_cell.angle_alpha   90.00
_cell.angle_beta   90.00
_cell.angle_gamma   90.00
#
_symmetry.space_group_name_H-M   'P 1'
#
loop_
_entity.id
_entity.type
_entity.pdbx_description
1 polymer ?
#
loop_
_entity_poly.entity_id
_entity_poly.type
_entity_poly.pdbx_seq_one_letter_code
_entity_poly.pdbx_strand_id
1 'polypeptide(L)'
;MAAKPNAAGKKIEAVVNLAKRRGLVYPCGEIYGGTKSAWDYGPLGVELKENIKKQWWRSVVTSRDDVVGLDSSVILPRQVWVASGHVDVFNDPLVECLNCHKRHRQDHLQEAYSEKEAKKGLTIAPESVPMTEIVCPDCGNKGQWTEPRDFNMMLKTYLGPIETEEGLHYLRPETAQGIFINFKNVVTTSRQKPPFGIGQIGKSFRNEITPGNFIFRTREFEQMEMEFFVEPSTAPEWHKYWIDTRLQWYVDLGIDPENLRLYDHPKEKLSHYSDGTVDIEYKFGFSGNPWGELEGIANRTDFDLSTHAKHSGEDLSYYDQAEDRRYTPYVIEPAAGLTRSFMAFLVDAYHEDEAPNAKGGVDTRTVLRLDPRLAAAGPGQGRGAAAVAQCRPEPAGQGAGRRAAPELECRLR
;
A
#
# COMPACT_ATOMS: atom_id res chain seq x y z
N MET A 1 18.40 25.83 2.02
CA MET A 1 18.85 25.22 0.75
C MET A 1 18.47 23.75 0.81
N ALA A 2 17.60 23.28 -0.07
CA ALA A 2 17.28 21.86 -0.15
C ALA A 2 18.55 21.07 -0.52
N ALA A 3 18.83 19.99 0.21
CA ALA A 3 19.95 19.11 -0.06
C ALA A 3 19.83 18.56 -1.49
N LYS A 4 20.94 18.49 -2.23
CA LYS A 4 20.92 17.86 -3.57
C LYS A 4 20.49 16.39 -3.42
N PRO A 5 19.57 15.90 -4.25
CA PRO A 5 19.12 14.52 -4.18
C PRO A 5 20.31 13.56 -4.40
N ASN A 6 20.33 12.48 -3.61
CA ASN A 6 21.28 11.37 -3.82
C ASN A 6 20.94 10.63 -5.13
N ALA A 7 21.75 9.65 -5.54
CA ALA A 7 21.51 8.90 -6.79
C ALA A 7 20.10 8.27 -6.87
N ALA A 8 19.61 7.73 -5.76
CA ALA A 8 18.28 7.13 -5.67
C ALA A 8 17.14 8.18 -5.79
N GLY A 9 17.31 9.35 -5.15
CA GLY A 9 16.36 10.46 -5.28
C GLY A 9 16.27 10.99 -6.72
N LYS A 10 17.39 10.98 -7.46
CA LYS A 10 17.41 11.32 -8.89
C LYS A 10 16.65 10.29 -9.74
N LYS A 11 16.76 9.00 -9.40
CA LYS A 11 16.01 7.93 -10.09
C LYS A 11 14.51 8.13 -9.93
N ILE A 12 14.03 8.38 -8.71
CA ILE A 12 12.59 8.66 -8.47
C ILE A 12 12.12 9.88 -9.27
N GLU A 13 12.86 10.97 -9.24
CA GLU A 13 12.52 12.18 -10.01
C GLU A 13 12.41 11.88 -11.52
N ALA A 14 13.34 11.10 -12.05
CA ALA A 14 13.33 10.67 -13.45
C ALA A 14 12.09 9.80 -13.78
N VAL A 15 11.74 8.85 -12.88
CA VAL A 15 10.55 8.00 -13.01
C VAL A 15 9.26 8.84 -12.96
N VAL A 16 9.16 9.79 -12.02
CA VAL A 16 8.00 10.69 -11.91
C VAL A 16 7.82 11.52 -13.18
N ASN A 17 8.92 12.08 -13.70
CA ASN A 17 8.90 12.87 -14.93
C ASN A 17 8.54 12.01 -16.15
N LEU A 18 9.04 10.77 -16.22
CA LEU A 18 8.68 9.81 -17.26
C LEU A 18 7.19 9.46 -17.18
N ALA A 19 6.69 9.14 -15.99
CA ALA A 19 5.31 8.73 -15.76
C ALA A 19 4.32 9.81 -16.21
N LYS A 20 4.58 11.09 -15.88
CA LYS A 20 3.77 12.22 -16.32
C LYS A 20 3.82 12.40 -17.83
N ARG A 21 5.02 12.45 -18.42
CA ARG A 21 5.18 12.69 -19.86
C ARG A 21 4.60 11.58 -20.73
N ARG A 22 4.57 10.35 -20.24
CA ARG A 22 4.08 9.17 -20.97
C ARG A 22 2.63 8.83 -20.67
N GLY A 23 1.94 9.62 -19.86
CA GLY A 23 0.53 9.39 -19.56
C GLY A 23 0.29 8.13 -18.71
N LEU A 24 1.24 7.82 -17.83
CA LEU A 24 1.01 6.82 -16.79
C LEU A 24 0.16 7.41 -15.68
N VAL A 25 0.47 8.65 -15.26
CA VAL A 25 -0.31 9.38 -14.27
C VAL A 25 -0.39 10.87 -14.64
N TYR A 26 -1.47 11.52 -14.20
CA TYR A 26 -1.70 12.96 -14.31
C TYR A 26 -2.03 13.56 -12.95
N PRO A 27 -1.71 14.85 -12.68
CA PRO A 27 -2.27 15.55 -11.53
C PRO A 27 -3.79 15.61 -11.63
N CYS A 28 -4.49 15.20 -10.59
CA CYS A 28 -5.96 15.23 -10.58
C CYS A 28 -6.47 16.68 -10.64
N GLY A 29 -7.39 16.97 -11.54
CA GLY A 29 -8.00 18.29 -11.70
C GLY A 29 -7.02 19.37 -12.17
N GLU A 30 -6.00 19.02 -12.94
CA GLU A 30 -4.92 19.93 -13.35
C GLU A 30 -5.41 21.22 -14.03
N ILE A 31 -6.50 21.14 -14.82
CA ILE A 31 -7.10 22.30 -15.47
C ILE A 31 -7.68 23.35 -14.50
N TYR A 32 -7.89 22.96 -13.23
CA TYR A 32 -8.34 23.82 -12.14
C TYR A 32 -7.23 24.14 -11.13
N GLY A 33 -5.97 23.92 -11.50
CA GLY A 33 -4.80 24.13 -10.64
C GLY A 33 -4.34 22.86 -9.89
N GLY A 34 -5.04 21.77 -10.05
CA GLY A 34 -4.70 20.48 -9.47
C GLY A 34 -5.02 20.34 -7.96
N THR A 35 -5.24 19.11 -7.52
CA THR A 35 -5.36 18.77 -6.09
C THR A 35 -4.04 18.19 -5.59
N LYS A 36 -3.49 18.74 -4.51
CA LYS A 36 -2.20 18.30 -3.97
C LYS A 36 -2.24 16.81 -3.62
N SER A 37 -1.28 16.07 -4.17
CA SER A 37 -1.12 14.62 -3.97
C SER A 37 -2.37 13.78 -4.29
N ALA A 38 -3.11 14.21 -5.31
CA ALA A 38 -4.15 13.45 -5.96
C ALA A 38 -3.74 13.20 -7.42
N TRP A 39 -3.97 11.99 -7.91
CA TRP A 39 -3.47 11.52 -9.19
C TRP A 39 -4.50 10.72 -9.94
N ASP A 40 -4.62 11.00 -11.24
CA ASP A 40 -5.41 10.22 -12.18
C ASP A 40 -4.47 9.28 -12.96
N TYR A 41 -4.92 8.07 -13.23
CA TYR A 41 -4.16 7.12 -14.05
C TYR A 41 -4.53 7.31 -15.51
N GLY A 42 -3.54 7.64 -16.33
CA GLY A 42 -3.70 7.75 -17.78
C GLY A 42 -3.78 6.38 -18.46
N PRO A 43 -3.94 6.35 -19.81
CA PRO A 43 -4.16 5.10 -20.54
C PRO A 43 -3.15 4.00 -20.26
N LEU A 44 -1.85 4.34 -20.25
CA LEU A 44 -0.79 3.37 -19.94
C LEU A 44 -0.75 3.00 -18.45
N GLY A 45 -1.07 3.94 -17.57
CA GLY A 45 -1.16 3.69 -16.14
C GLY A 45 -2.29 2.74 -15.78
N VAL A 46 -3.45 2.87 -16.42
CA VAL A 46 -4.58 1.95 -16.24
C VAL A 46 -4.19 0.54 -16.66
N GLU A 47 -3.54 0.35 -17.82
CA GLU A 47 -3.11 -0.98 -18.28
C GLU A 47 -2.16 -1.66 -17.28
N LEU A 48 -1.12 -0.96 -16.82
CA LEU A 48 -0.21 -1.48 -15.81
C LEU A 48 -0.94 -1.81 -14.50
N LYS A 49 -1.78 -0.88 -14.04
CA LYS A 49 -2.55 -1.05 -12.79
C LYS A 49 -3.47 -2.27 -12.85
N GLU A 50 -4.22 -2.43 -13.93
CA GLU A 50 -5.11 -3.58 -14.13
C GLU A 50 -4.33 -4.90 -14.27
N ASN A 51 -3.15 -4.88 -14.88
CA ASN A 51 -2.30 -6.07 -14.94
C ASN A 51 -1.77 -6.47 -13.55
N ILE A 52 -1.36 -5.51 -12.71
CA ILE A 52 -0.99 -5.79 -11.31
C ILE A 52 -2.16 -6.44 -10.56
N LYS A 53 -3.36 -5.85 -10.65
CA LYS A 53 -4.59 -6.42 -10.05
C LYS A 53 -4.86 -7.85 -10.51
N LYS A 54 -4.75 -8.11 -11.82
CA LYS A 54 -4.95 -9.46 -12.39
C LYS A 54 -3.95 -10.47 -11.84
N GLN A 55 -2.66 -10.08 -11.72
CA GLN A 55 -1.65 -10.98 -11.15
C GLN A 55 -1.89 -11.25 -9.66
N TRP A 56 -2.26 -10.21 -8.89
CA TRP A 56 -2.61 -10.39 -7.48
C TRP A 56 -3.85 -11.29 -7.33
N TRP A 57 -4.93 -10.97 -8.03
CA TRP A 57 -6.18 -11.73 -7.98
C TRP A 57 -5.98 -13.19 -8.39
N ARG A 58 -5.15 -13.40 -9.41
CA ARG A 58 -4.81 -14.74 -9.85
C ARG A 58 -4.07 -15.51 -8.75
N SER A 59 -3.06 -14.91 -8.14
CA SER A 59 -2.23 -15.60 -7.13
C SER A 59 -2.97 -15.85 -5.81
N VAL A 60 -3.85 -14.91 -5.41
CA VAL A 60 -4.51 -14.96 -4.10
C VAL A 60 -5.88 -15.62 -4.18
N VAL A 61 -6.67 -15.40 -5.25
CA VAL A 61 -8.04 -15.86 -5.34
C VAL A 61 -8.20 -17.00 -6.36
N THR A 62 -7.94 -16.75 -7.66
CA THR A 62 -8.38 -17.70 -8.71
C THR A 62 -7.53 -18.95 -8.86
N SER A 63 -6.29 -18.96 -8.36
CA SER A 63 -5.41 -20.14 -8.37
C SER A 63 -5.48 -20.94 -7.07
N ARG A 64 -6.44 -20.64 -6.19
CA ARG A 64 -6.60 -21.28 -4.88
C ARG A 64 -8.05 -21.76 -4.71
N ASP A 65 -8.21 -22.88 -4.02
CA ASP A 65 -9.52 -23.44 -3.69
C ASP A 65 -9.99 -22.95 -2.30
N ASP A 66 -9.08 -22.36 -1.52
CA ASP A 66 -9.31 -21.91 -0.16
C ASP A 66 -9.48 -20.38 -0.03
N VAL A 67 -9.62 -19.64 -1.12
CA VAL A 67 -9.87 -18.19 -1.11
C VAL A 67 -11.01 -17.84 -2.05
N VAL A 68 -11.93 -16.99 -1.59
CA VAL A 68 -13.03 -16.45 -2.37
C VAL A 68 -12.92 -14.93 -2.48
N GLY A 69 -13.58 -14.36 -3.48
CA GLY A 69 -13.60 -12.91 -3.70
C GLY A 69 -14.81 -12.24 -3.08
N LEU A 70 -14.61 -10.98 -2.68
CA LEU A 70 -15.67 -10.07 -2.21
C LEU A 70 -15.44 -8.67 -2.80
N ASP A 71 -16.53 -7.94 -3.02
CA ASP A 71 -16.51 -6.50 -3.30
C ASP A 71 -17.53 -5.82 -2.39
N SER A 72 -17.06 -5.18 -1.31
CA SER A 72 -17.90 -4.50 -0.33
C SER A 72 -18.01 -3.01 -0.62
N SER A 73 -19.05 -2.38 -0.06
CA SER A 73 -19.32 -0.95 -0.23
C SER A 73 -18.19 -0.07 0.29
N VAL A 74 -17.95 1.04 -0.43
CA VAL A 74 -16.97 2.07 -0.05
C VAL A 74 -17.49 2.92 1.11
N ILE A 75 -18.78 3.26 1.08
CA ILE A 75 -19.44 4.06 2.12
C ILE A 75 -20.05 3.09 3.13
N LEU A 76 -19.59 3.15 4.37
CA LEU A 76 -20.04 2.28 5.45
C LEU A 76 -20.57 3.09 6.64
N PRO A 77 -21.54 2.54 7.37
CA PRO A 77 -22.13 3.21 8.52
C PRO A 77 -21.12 3.39 9.66
N ARG A 78 -21.32 4.46 10.44
CA ARG A 78 -20.45 4.82 11.56
C ARG A 78 -20.19 3.66 12.54
N GLN A 79 -21.18 2.81 12.75
CA GLN A 79 -21.11 1.69 13.70
C GLN A 79 -19.98 0.69 13.36
N VAL A 80 -19.70 0.45 12.08
CA VAL A 80 -18.58 -0.39 11.63
C VAL A 80 -17.26 0.15 12.17
N TRP A 81 -17.06 1.46 12.08
CA TRP A 81 -15.83 2.15 12.45
C TRP A 81 -15.71 2.40 13.95
N VAL A 82 -16.82 2.42 14.66
CA VAL A 82 -16.83 2.37 16.14
C VAL A 82 -16.42 0.98 16.61
N ALA A 83 -16.96 -0.08 16.02
CA ALA A 83 -16.64 -1.46 16.40
C ALA A 83 -15.15 -1.77 16.16
N SER A 84 -14.59 -1.35 15.03
CA SER A 84 -13.17 -1.53 14.70
C SER A 84 -12.21 -0.59 15.44
N GLY A 85 -12.73 0.41 16.16
CA GLY A 85 -11.94 1.40 16.90
C GLY A 85 -11.47 2.60 16.06
N HIS A 86 -11.65 2.61 14.74
CA HIS A 86 -11.17 3.70 13.87
C HIS A 86 -11.70 5.09 14.24
N VAL A 87 -12.92 5.19 14.76
CA VAL A 87 -13.47 6.48 15.19
C VAL A 87 -12.66 7.08 16.33
N ASP A 88 -12.16 6.24 17.23
CA ASP A 88 -11.53 6.66 18.48
C ASP A 88 -10.00 6.75 18.37
N VAL A 89 -9.34 5.81 17.65
CA VAL A 89 -7.87 5.69 17.66
C VAL A 89 -7.21 6.03 16.33
N PHE A 90 -7.95 6.20 15.25
CA PHE A 90 -7.36 6.52 13.94
C PHE A 90 -7.08 8.02 13.80
N ASN A 91 -6.27 8.53 14.74
CA ASN A 91 -5.93 9.94 14.88
C ASN A 91 -4.42 10.13 14.76
N ASP A 92 -4.03 11.20 14.05
CA ASP A 92 -2.65 11.68 14.02
C ASP A 92 -2.51 12.90 14.92
N PRO A 93 -1.45 12.99 15.76
CA PRO A 93 -1.18 14.19 16.55
C PRO A 93 -0.68 15.31 15.64
N LEU A 94 -1.53 16.29 15.39
CA LEU A 94 -1.28 17.43 14.51
C LEU A 94 -0.74 18.63 15.29
N VAL A 95 0.39 19.19 14.86
CA VAL A 95 0.93 20.46 15.31
C VAL A 95 1.09 21.45 14.16
N GLU A 96 0.93 22.74 14.43
CA GLU A 96 1.13 23.82 13.47
C GLU A 96 2.36 24.66 13.89
N CYS A 97 3.23 24.96 12.94
CA CYS A 97 4.32 25.89 13.17
C CYS A 97 3.79 27.32 13.28
N LEU A 98 3.99 27.97 14.42
CA LEU A 98 3.49 29.33 14.70
C LEU A 98 4.11 30.42 13.80
N ASN A 99 5.23 30.09 13.11
CA ASN A 99 5.89 31.04 12.23
C ASN A 99 5.46 30.93 10.75
N CYS A 100 5.38 29.72 10.20
CA CYS A 100 5.06 29.52 8.79
C CYS A 100 3.66 28.92 8.55
N HIS A 101 2.91 28.63 9.60
CA HIS A 101 1.56 28.06 9.59
C HIS A 101 1.41 26.72 8.84
N LYS A 102 2.54 26.02 8.65
CA LYS A 102 2.51 24.66 8.10
C LYS A 102 2.26 23.64 9.20
N ARG A 103 1.51 22.62 8.83
CA ARG A 103 1.07 21.54 9.73
C ARG A 103 1.90 20.30 9.53
N HIS A 104 2.23 19.65 10.64
CA HIS A 104 3.04 18.44 10.70
C HIS A 104 2.49 17.46 11.71
N ARG A 105 2.81 16.18 11.53
CA ARG A 105 2.61 15.19 12.58
C ARG A 105 3.69 15.34 13.63
N GLN A 106 3.27 15.42 14.88
CA GLN A 106 4.20 15.57 16.01
C GLN A 106 5.14 14.37 16.12
N ASP A 107 4.61 13.16 16.07
CA ASP A 107 5.36 11.91 16.17
C ASP A 107 6.47 11.82 15.11
N HIS A 108 6.17 12.12 13.84
CA HIS A 108 7.17 12.13 12.77
C HIS A 108 8.28 13.19 12.99
N LEU A 109 7.94 14.35 13.55
CA LEU A 109 8.95 15.37 13.89
C LEU A 109 9.86 14.88 15.01
N GLN A 110 9.31 14.22 16.01
CA GLN A 110 10.03 13.64 17.13
C GLN A 110 10.92 12.46 16.71
N GLU A 111 10.41 11.57 15.85
CA GLU A 111 11.19 10.48 15.25
C GLU A 111 12.37 11.01 14.44
N ALA A 112 12.15 11.98 13.56
CA ALA A 112 13.21 12.60 12.75
C ALA A 112 14.29 13.29 13.62
N TYR A 113 13.90 13.87 14.73
CA TYR A 113 14.86 14.42 15.71
C TYR A 113 15.68 13.31 16.36
N SER A 114 15.04 12.26 16.85
CA SER A 114 15.71 11.11 17.50
C SER A 114 16.67 10.40 16.54
N GLU A 115 16.29 10.19 15.30
CA GLU A 115 17.17 9.64 14.27
C GLU A 115 18.42 10.51 14.00
N LYS A 116 18.22 11.83 14.01
CA LYS A 116 19.33 12.77 13.84
C LYS A 116 20.30 12.73 15.00
N GLU A 117 19.81 12.63 16.23
CA GLU A 117 20.63 12.52 17.44
C GLU A 117 21.30 11.14 17.53
N ALA A 118 20.64 10.07 17.09
CA ALA A 118 21.23 8.73 17.02
C ALA A 118 22.47 8.67 16.10
N LYS A 119 22.46 9.42 15.00
CA LYS A 119 23.64 9.58 14.13
C LYS A 119 24.83 10.27 14.82
N LYS A 120 24.59 10.94 15.95
CA LYS A 120 25.63 11.54 16.80
C LYS A 120 26.01 10.67 18.00
N GLY A 121 25.43 9.45 18.10
CA GLY A 121 25.66 8.50 19.18
C GLY A 121 24.77 8.70 20.41
N LEU A 122 23.68 9.50 20.30
CA LEU A 122 22.72 9.74 21.38
C LEU A 122 21.42 8.99 21.10
N THR A 123 21.06 8.05 21.96
CA THR A 123 19.77 7.35 21.88
C THR A 123 18.73 8.10 22.71
N ILE A 124 17.71 8.65 22.04
CA ILE A 124 16.61 9.40 22.65
C ILE A 124 15.30 8.77 22.16
N ALA A 125 14.39 8.44 23.08
CA ALA A 125 13.07 7.93 22.73
C ALA A 125 12.26 9.07 22.05
N PRO A 126 11.67 8.87 20.87
CA PRO A 126 10.98 9.94 20.13
C PRO A 126 9.93 10.67 20.96
N GLU A 127 9.12 9.95 21.70
CA GLU A 127 8.04 10.48 22.55
C GLU A 127 8.55 11.36 23.72
N SER A 128 9.83 11.22 24.09
CA SER A 128 10.46 12.04 25.13
C SER A 128 11.02 13.37 24.62
N VAL A 129 11.05 13.56 23.29
CA VAL A 129 11.59 14.80 22.71
C VAL A 129 10.59 15.94 22.87
N PRO A 130 10.94 17.03 23.61
CA PRO A 130 10.03 18.15 23.77
C PRO A 130 9.94 18.96 22.46
N MET A 131 8.75 19.41 22.11
CA MET A 131 8.51 20.19 20.88
C MET A 131 9.34 21.48 20.82
N THR A 132 9.77 22.00 21.98
CA THR A 132 10.67 23.16 22.11
C THR A 132 12.04 22.94 21.49
N GLU A 133 12.50 21.70 21.39
CA GLU A 133 13.79 21.35 20.77
C GLU A 133 13.70 21.12 19.26
N ILE A 134 12.48 20.94 18.73
CA ILE A 134 12.25 20.58 17.35
C ILE A 134 12.26 21.82 16.44
N VAL A 135 13.06 21.71 15.37
CA VAL A 135 13.17 22.74 14.33
C VAL A 135 12.16 22.45 13.23
N CYS A 136 11.40 23.47 12.84
CA CYS A 136 10.46 23.34 11.71
C CYS A 136 11.22 23.03 10.40
N PRO A 137 10.90 21.93 9.71
CA PRO A 137 11.59 21.54 8.49
C PRO A 137 11.36 22.51 7.31
N ASP A 138 10.29 23.31 7.35
CA ASP A 138 9.96 24.27 6.29
C ASP A 138 10.62 25.63 6.47
N CYS A 139 10.61 26.19 7.67
CA CYS A 139 11.06 27.57 7.90
C CYS A 139 12.30 27.69 8.79
N GLY A 140 12.75 26.60 9.40
CA GLY A 140 13.94 26.58 10.26
C GLY A 140 13.75 27.16 11.67
N ASN A 141 12.57 27.64 12.05
CA ASN A 141 12.31 28.11 13.42
C ASN A 141 12.25 26.96 14.41
N LYS A 142 12.88 27.15 15.59
CA LYS A 142 12.92 26.15 16.65
C LYS A 142 11.86 26.42 17.71
N GLY A 143 11.17 25.37 18.16
CA GLY A 143 10.29 25.37 19.32
C GLY A 143 9.01 26.22 19.20
N GLN A 144 8.63 26.62 17.99
CA GLN A 144 7.47 27.48 17.74
C GLN A 144 6.30 26.63 17.19
N TRP A 145 5.65 25.88 18.08
CA TRP A 145 4.59 24.94 17.74
C TRP A 145 3.33 25.20 18.56
N THR A 146 2.16 24.90 17.99
CA THR A 146 0.91 24.82 18.74
C THR A 146 0.90 23.60 19.63
N GLU A 147 -0.01 23.58 20.63
CA GLU A 147 -0.36 22.34 21.30
C GLU A 147 -0.86 21.31 20.28
N PRO A 148 -0.55 20.00 20.48
CA PRO A 148 -1.01 18.95 19.61
C PRO A 148 -2.53 18.82 19.66
N ARG A 149 -3.12 18.52 18.51
CA ARG A 149 -4.57 18.22 18.38
C ARG A 149 -4.72 16.93 17.63
N ASP A 150 -5.59 16.08 18.13
CA ASP A 150 -5.96 14.85 17.44
C ASP A 150 -6.67 15.18 16.13
N PHE A 151 -6.16 14.64 15.05
CA PHE A 151 -6.73 14.78 13.71
C PHE A 151 -7.16 13.42 13.21
N ASN A 152 -8.48 13.16 13.21
CA ASN A 152 -9.01 11.92 12.69
C ASN A 152 -8.86 11.86 11.16
N MET A 153 -8.25 10.80 10.66
CA MET A 153 -7.94 10.62 9.24
C MET A 153 -9.13 10.11 8.41
N MET A 154 -10.27 9.83 9.00
CA MET A 154 -11.43 9.33 8.25
C MET A 154 -12.17 10.44 7.51
N LEU A 155 -12.49 10.21 6.24
CA LEU A 155 -13.33 11.09 5.44
C LEU A 155 -14.81 10.80 5.72
N LYS A 156 -15.55 11.84 6.15
CA LYS A 156 -16.97 11.78 6.49
C LYS A 156 -17.84 12.12 5.29
N THR A 157 -19.03 11.52 5.23
CA THR A 157 -20.12 11.90 4.33
C THR A 157 -21.46 11.70 5.02
N TYR A 158 -22.52 12.28 4.47
CA TYR A 158 -23.87 12.12 4.99
C TYR A 158 -24.77 11.51 3.92
N LEU A 159 -25.54 10.50 4.30
CA LEU A 159 -26.58 9.92 3.46
C LEU A 159 -27.93 10.50 3.87
N GLY A 160 -28.74 10.88 2.89
CA GLY A 160 -30.04 11.54 3.10
C GLY A 160 -30.02 13.03 2.79
N PRO A 161 -31.19 13.71 2.87
CA PRO A 161 -31.35 15.08 2.40
C PRO A 161 -30.80 16.13 3.37
N ILE A 162 -30.55 15.76 4.63
CA ILE A 162 -30.02 16.64 5.68
C ILE A 162 -28.91 15.95 6.46
N GLU A 163 -27.98 16.74 6.96
CA GLU A 163 -26.88 16.24 7.79
C GLU A 163 -27.40 15.94 9.20
N THR A 164 -27.50 14.65 9.52
CA THR A 164 -27.86 14.14 10.85
C THR A 164 -26.84 13.13 11.33
N GLU A 165 -26.79 12.90 12.64
CA GLU A 165 -25.93 11.83 13.21
C GLU A 165 -26.30 10.44 12.68
N GLU A 166 -27.57 10.18 12.40
CA GLU A 166 -28.02 8.92 11.80
C GLU A 166 -27.55 8.77 10.34
N GLY A 167 -27.47 9.88 9.60
CA GLY A 167 -26.98 9.94 8.23
C GLY A 167 -25.45 9.91 8.12
N LEU A 168 -24.73 10.01 9.23
CA LEU A 168 -23.26 10.05 9.23
C LEU A 168 -22.66 8.70 8.81
N HIS A 169 -21.94 8.73 7.70
CA HIS A 169 -21.22 7.61 7.14
C HIS A 169 -19.76 8.01 6.88
N TYR A 170 -18.93 7.02 6.62
CA TYR A 170 -17.52 7.25 6.30
C TYR A 170 -17.14 6.55 5.00
N LEU A 171 -16.25 7.18 4.25
CA LEU A 171 -15.51 6.49 3.21
C LEU A 171 -14.47 5.60 3.91
N ARG A 172 -14.43 4.33 3.55
CA ARG A 172 -13.56 3.34 4.21
C ARG A 172 -12.08 3.73 4.16
N PRO A 173 -11.35 3.73 5.28
CA PRO A 173 -9.90 3.94 5.31
C PRO A 173 -9.09 2.68 4.98
N GLU A 174 -9.75 1.51 4.93
CA GLU A 174 -9.22 0.20 4.58
C GLU A 174 -10.32 -0.70 4.02
N THR A 175 -9.95 -1.76 3.33
CA THR A 175 -10.89 -2.72 2.75
C THR A 175 -11.26 -3.86 3.71
N ALA A 176 -10.48 -4.09 4.78
CA ALA A 176 -10.62 -5.18 5.75
C ALA A 176 -11.99 -5.24 6.41
N GLN A 177 -12.50 -4.11 6.92
CA GLN A 177 -13.73 -4.10 7.70
C GLN A 177 -14.95 -4.56 6.90
N GLY A 178 -14.96 -4.28 5.59
CA GLY A 178 -15.98 -4.78 4.69
C GLY A 178 -15.98 -6.31 4.58
N ILE A 179 -14.82 -6.95 4.77
CA ILE A 179 -14.68 -8.41 4.80
C ILE A 179 -15.22 -8.97 6.11
N PHE A 180 -14.82 -8.41 7.25
CA PHE A 180 -15.25 -8.91 8.56
C PHE A 180 -16.76 -8.87 8.76
N ILE A 181 -17.42 -7.78 8.39
CA ILE A 181 -18.89 -7.67 8.51
C ILE A 181 -19.64 -8.60 7.55
N ASN A 182 -18.98 -9.13 6.52
CA ASN A 182 -19.53 -10.11 5.60
C ASN A 182 -19.06 -11.56 5.86
N PHE A 183 -18.26 -11.80 6.89
CA PHE A 183 -17.72 -13.13 7.23
C PHE A 183 -18.83 -14.20 7.28
N LYS A 184 -19.87 -13.98 8.07
CA LYS A 184 -21.00 -14.93 8.21
C LYS A 184 -21.74 -15.15 6.90
N ASN A 185 -21.95 -14.10 6.09
CA ASN A 185 -22.57 -14.21 4.77
C ASN A 185 -21.76 -15.12 3.85
N VAL A 186 -20.43 -14.90 3.79
CA VAL A 186 -19.53 -15.67 2.93
C VAL A 186 -19.44 -17.12 3.39
N VAL A 187 -19.22 -17.37 4.69
CA VAL A 187 -19.18 -18.75 5.24
C VAL A 187 -20.44 -19.52 4.88
N THR A 188 -21.61 -18.88 5.05
CA THR A 188 -22.91 -19.54 4.80
C THR A 188 -23.15 -19.80 3.31
N THR A 189 -22.92 -18.80 2.47
CA THR A 189 -23.28 -18.88 1.03
C THR A 189 -22.27 -19.67 0.22
N SER A 190 -20.98 -19.57 0.54
CA SER A 190 -19.89 -20.26 -0.16
C SER A 190 -19.48 -21.57 0.52
N ARG A 191 -20.08 -21.90 1.68
CA ARG A 191 -19.79 -23.11 2.47
C ARG A 191 -18.31 -23.27 2.83
N GLN A 192 -17.64 -22.13 3.05
CA GLN A 192 -16.23 -22.12 3.40
C GLN A 192 -16.00 -22.63 4.82
N LYS A 193 -14.84 -23.25 5.01
CA LYS A 193 -14.38 -23.76 6.29
C LYS A 193 -12.96 -23.26 6.55
N PRO A 194 -12.62 -22.79 7.76
CA PRO A 194 -11.21 -22.49 8.07
C PRO A 194 -10.29 -23.72 7.91
N PRO A 195 -9.08 -23.58 7.34
CA PRO A 195 -8.52 -22.31 6.86
C PRO A 195 -9.09 -21.86 5.51
N PHE A 196 -9.55 -20.61 5.40
CA PHE A 196 -9.97 -20.03 4.13
C PHE A 196 -9.79 -18.50 4.15
N GLY A 197 -9.72 -17.88 2.97
CA GLY A 197 -9.56 -16.44 2.81
C GLY A 197 -10.70 -15.77 2.05
N ILE A 198 -10.85 -14.47 2.29
CA ILE A 198 -11.72 -13.58 1.52
C ILE A 198 -10.85 -12.45 0.98
N GLY A 199 -10.66 -12.38 -0.34
CA GLY A 199 -9.87 -11.36 -1.02
C GLY A 199 -10.71 -10.23 -1.59
N GLN A 200 -10.19 -9.01 -1.52
CA GLN A 200 -10.83 -7.82 -2.07
C GLN A 200 -9.79 -6.88 -2.68
N ILE A 201 -10.16 -6.23 -3.79
CA ILE A 201 -9.42 -5.10 -4.36
C ILE A 201 -10.36 -3.91 -4.37
N GLY A 202 -9.94 -2.78 -3.81
CA GLY A 202 -10.81 -1.62 -3.79
C GLY A 202 -10.11 -0.33 -3.35
N LYS A 203 -10.82 0.78 -3.58
CA LYS A 203 -10.39 2.09 -3.12
C LYS A 203 -10.57 2.23 -1.61
N SER A 204 -9.60 2.93 -1.01
CA SER A 204 -9.61 3.35 0.39
C SER A 204 -9.21 4.82 0.49
N PHE A 205 -9.59 5.47 1.59
CA PHE A 205 -9.53 6.92 1.73
C PHE A 205 -8.99 7.30 3.11
N ARG A 206 -7.88 8.06 3.13
CA ARG A 206 -7.31 8.59 4.38
C ARG A 206 -7.03 10.07 4.20
N ASN A 207 -7.54 10.90 5.08
CA ASN A 207 -7.33 12.35 5.03
C ASN A 207 -5.90 12.69 5.51
N GLU A 208 -4.90 12.25 4.77
CA GLU A 208 -3.49 12.42 5.07
C GLU A 208 -3.12 13.89 5.29
N ILE A 209 -2.42 14.17 6.39
CA ILE A 209 -1.92 15.52 6.75
C ILE A 209 -0.77 15.91 5.82
N THR A 210 0.16 14.99 5.61
CA THR A 210 1.38 15.19 4.80
C THR A 210 1.44 14.21 3.63
N PRO A 211 0.47 14.29 2.68
CA PRO A 211 0.54 13.45 1.50
C PRO A 211 1.75 13.84 0.64
N GLY A 212 2.38 12.87 -0.01
CA GLY A 212 3.59 13.15 -0.78
C GLY A 212 4.28 11.93 -1.36
N ASN A 213 5.52 12.12 -1.78
CA ASN A 213 6.33 11.11 -2.45
C ASN A 213 5.61 10.53 -3.68
N PHE A 214 5.11 11.42 -4.55
CA PHE A 214 4.37 11.06 -5.75
C PHE A 214 3.08 10.27 -5.39
N ILE A 215 2.89 9.06 -5.91
CA ILE A 215 1.74 8.20 -5.64
C ILE A 215 1.92 7.30 -4.41
N PHE A 216 3.02 7.44 -3.67
CA PHE A 216 3.30 6.60 -2.50
C PHE A 216 2.34 6.87 -1.32
N ARG A 217 2.02 8.16 -1.08
CA ARG A 217 1.09 8.58 -0.02
C ARG A 217 0.08 9.58 -0.56
N THR A 218 -1.13 9.11 -0.78
CA THR A 218 -2.26 9.85 -1.35
C THR A 218 -3.48 9.71 -0.47
N ARG A 219 -4.46 10.63 -0.60
CA ARG A 219 -5.70 10.56 0.19
C ARG A 219 -6.69 9.53 -0.33
N GLU A 220 -6.65 9.27 -1.62
CA GLU A 220 -7.40 8.20 -2.29
C GLU A 220 -6.38 7.23 -2.88
N PHE A 221 -6.47 5.96 -2.54
CA PHE A 221 -5.56 4.90 -2.99
C PHE A 221 -6.33 3.60 -3.19
N GLU A 222 -5.68 2.58 -3.72
CA GLU A 222 -6.26 1.24 -3.84
C GLU A 222 -5.46 0.23 -3.04
N GLN A 223 -6.18 -0.68 -2.37
CA GLN A 223 -5.63 -1.82 -1.65
C GLN A 223 -6.01 -3.12 -2.36
N MET A 224 -5.14 -4.11 -2.23
CA MET A 224 -5.35 -5.51 -2.57
C MET A 224 -5.17 -6.27 -1.26
N GLU A 225 -6.25 -6.68 -0.63
CA GLU A 225 -6.29 -7.15 0.74
C GLU A 225 -7.01 -8.50 0.85
N MET A 226 -6.54 -9.36 1.71
CA MET A 226 -7.14 -10.66 1.94
C MET A 226 -7.12 -10.96 3.43
N GLU A 227 -8.27 -11.35 3.97
CA GLU A 227 -8.41 -11.83 5.34
C GLU A 227 -8.47 -13.35 5.32
N PHE A 228 -7.46 -14.00 5.87
CA PHE A 228 -7.33 -15.44 5.91
C PHE A 228 -7.67 -15.96 7.30
N PHE A 229 -8.81 -16.63 7.40
CA PHE A 229 -9.40 -17.11 8.65
C PHE A 229 -8.86 -18.49 8.98
N VAL A 230 -8.30 -18.64 10.17
CA VAL A 230 -7.62 -19.85 10.61
C VAL A 230 -8.06 -20.28 12.00
N GLU A 231 -7.81 -21.54 12.34
CA GLU A 231 -7.90 -22.01 13.70
C GLU A 231 -6.78 -21.34 14.54
N PRO A 232 -7.08 -20.80 15.74
CA PRO A 232 -6.13 -19.99 16.52
C PRO A 232 -4.75 -20.60 16.73
N SER A 233 -4.65 -21.90 16.98
CA SER A 233 -3.36 -22.57 17.24
C SER A 233 -2.47 -22.65 15.98
N THR A 234 -3.04 -22.54 14.78
CA THR A 234 -2.31 -22.61 13.51
C THR A 234 -1.90 -21.24 12.97
N ALA A 235 -2.32 -20.16 13.62
CA ALA A 235 -2.08 -18.79 13.13
C ALA A 235 -0.60 -18.45 12.91
N PRO A 236 0.37 -18.85 13.77
CA PRO A 236 1.77 -18.55 13.52
C PRO A 236 2.33 -19.21 12.25
N GLU A 237 1.88 -20.43 11.94
CA GLU A 237 2.30 -21.14 10.72
C GLU A 237 1.76 -20.46 9.46
N TRP A 238 0.47 -20.07 9.48
CA TRP A 238 -0.17 -19.35 8.39
C TRP A 238 0.39 -17.94 8.21
N HIS A 239 0.74 -17.24 9.29
CA HIS A 239 1.41 -15.95 9.22
C HIS A 239 2.74 -16.06 8.47
N LYS A 240 3.59 -17.02 8.86
CA LYS A 240 4.84 -17.28 8.16
C LYS A 240 4.62 -17.66 6.69
N TYR A 241 3.66 -18.55 6.42
CA TYR A 241 3.33 -18.97 5.05
C TYR A 241 2.97 -17.78 4.15
N TRP A 242 2.14 -16.86 4.65
CA TRP A 242 1.73 -15.70 3.87
C TRP A 242 2.86 -14.70 3.68
N ILE A 243 3.73 -14.48 4.67
CA ILE A 243 4.94 -13.64 4.52
C ILE A 243 5.80 -14.17 3.35
N ASP A 244 6.15 -15.44 3.37
CA ASP A 244 7.00 -16.07 2.35
C ASP A 244 6.33 -16.03 0.96
N THR A 245 5.03 -16.34 0.91
CA THR A 245 4.24 -16.36 -0.34
C THR A 245 4.12 -14.97 -0.96
N ARG A 246 3.88 -13.94 -0.15
CA ARG A 246 3.72 -12.58 -0.65
C ARG A 246 5.05 -11.96 -1.10
N LEU A 247 6.13 -12.19 -0.34
CA LEU A 247 7.47 -11.76 -0.76
C LEU A 247 7.86 -12.37 -2.11
N GLN A 248 7.64 -13.68 -2.27
CA GLN A 248 7.95 -14.39 -3.50
C GLN A 248 7.13 -13.86 -4.70
N TRP A 249 5.89 -13.41 -4.49
CA TRP A 249 5.05 -12.84 -5.54
C TRP A 249 5.67 -11.59 -6.19
N TYR A 250 6.29 -10.70 -5.40
CA TYR A 250 6.99 -9.52 -5.93
C TYR A 250 8.23 -9.92 -6.73
N VAL A 251 9.01 -10.89 -6.23
CA VAL A 251 10.20 -11.41 -6.91
C VAL A 251 9.81 -12.09 -8.23
N ASP A 252 8.77 -12.91 -8.24
CA ASP A 252 8.27 -13.59 -9.44
C ASP A 252 7.78 -12.60 -10.51
N LEU A 253 7.36 -11.41 -10.14
CA LEU A 253 6.94 -10.34 -11.05
C LEU A 253 8.08 -9.38 -11.42
N GLY A 254 9.33 -9.74 -11.10
CA GLY A 254 10.52 -9.07 -11.59
C GLY A 254 11.08 -7.97 -10.71
N ILE A 255 10.60 -7.79 -9.46
CA ILE A 255 11.28 -6.93 -8.49
C ILE A 255 12.60 -7.58 -8.08
N ASP A 256 13.70 -6.83 -8.15
CA ASP A 256 14.99 -7.27 -7.67
C ASP A 256 14.95 -7.57 -6.17
N PRO A 257 15.29 -8.82 -5.73
CA PRO A 257 15.30 -9.16 -4.31
C PRO A 257 16.19 -8.26 -3.45
N GLU A 258 17.26 -7.66 -4.00
CA GLU A 258 18.12 -6.71 -3.27
C GLU A 258 17.41 -5.39 -2.95
N ASN A 259 16.30 -5.10 -3.63
CA ASN A 259 15.46 -3.96 -3.39
C ASN A 259 14.28 -4.25 -2.45
N LEU A 260 14.14 -5.48 -1.97
CA LEU A 260 13.11 -5.89 -1.00
C LEU A 260 13.74 -6.23 0.35
N ARG A 261 12.98 -6.01 1.41
CA ARG A 261 13.29 -6.53 2.74
C ARG A 261 12.03 -6.83 3.51
N LEU A 262 12.15 -7.70 4.50
CA LEU A 262 11.15 -7.89 5.55
C LEU A 262 11.49 -6.97 6.73
N TYR A 263 10.50 -6.26 7.23
CA TYR A 263 10.59 -5.47 8.44
C TYR A 263 9.60 -6.00 9.49
N ASP A 264 10.14 -6.66 10.50
CA ASP A 264 9.36 -7.19 11.61
C ASP A 264 9.13 -6.08 12.64
N HIS A 265 7.86 -5.78 12.91
CA HIS A 265 7.50 -4.72 13.83
C HIS A 265 7.80 -5.10 15.27
N PRO A 266 8.54 -4.26 16.02
CA PRO A 266 8.71 -4.48 17.44
C PRO A 266 7.36 -4.40 18.17
N LYS A 267 7.20 -5.15 19.24
CA LYS A 267 5.92 -5.31 19.97
C LYS A 267 5.30 -3.98 20.38
N GLU A 268 6.13 -2.99 20.68
CA GLU A 268 5.71 -1.65 21.11
C GLU A 268 5.09 -0.82 19.98
N LYS A 269 5.31 -1.22 18.71
CA LYS A 269 4.80 -0.55 17.52
C LYS A 269 3.65 -1.30 16.84
N LEU A 270 3.24 -2.45 17.38
CA LEU A 270 2.12 -3.20 16.84
C LEU A 270 0.80 -2.41 16.98
N SER A 271 -0.06 -2.54 16.00
CA SER A 271 -1.45 -2.08 16.10
C SER A 271 -2.17 -2.82 17.23
N HIS A 272 -3.15 -2.17 17.84
CA HIS A 272 -3.90 -2.70 18.99
C HIS A 272 -4.63 -4.05 18.72
N TYR A 273 -4.79 -4.41 17.45
CA TYR A 273 -5.44 -5.65 17.02
C TYR A 273 -4.44 -6.76 16.65
N SER A 274 -3.14 -6.49 16.61
CA SER A 274 -2.15 -7.41 16.05
C SER A 274 -1.25 -8.02 17.13
N ASP A 275 -1.01 -9.33 17.03
CA ASP A 275 0.01 -10.05 17.82
C ASP A 275 1.38 -10.12 17.12
N GLY A 276 1.43 -9.84 15.81
CA GLY A 276 2.64 -9.76 15.02
C GLY A 276 2.36 -9.18 13.63
N THR A 277 3.22 -8.29 13.17
CA THR A 277 3.14 -7.68 11.84
C THR A 277 4.51 -7.66 11.20
N VAL A 278 4.58 -8.08 9.94
CA VAL A 278 5.78 -8.01 9.10
C VAL A 278 5.45 -7.24 7.83
N ASP A 279 6.22 -6.19 7.55
CA ASP A 279 6.08 -5.45 6.29
C ASP A 279 7.06 -5.99 5.25
N ILE A 280 6.58 -6.13 4.01
CA ILE A 280 7.43 -6.20 2.82
C ILE A 280 7.69 -4.77 2.40
N GLU A 281 8.94 -4.33 2.51
CA GLU A 281 9.36 -2.99 2.12
C GLU A 281 10.20 -3.00 0.85
N TYR A 282 10.02 -1.96 0.02
CA TYR A 282 10.83 -1.70 -1.17
C TYR A 282 11.74 -0.48 -0.98
N LYS A 283 12.95 -0.56 -1.54
CA LYS A 283 13.97 0.48 -1.45
C LYS A 283 13.73 1.59 -2.48
N PHE A 284 12.78 2.46 -2.20
CA PHE A 284 12.47 3.61 -3.07
C PHE A 284 13.60 4.64 -3.13
N GLY A 285 14.38 4.79 -2.08
CA GLY A 285 15.44 5.79 -2.00
C GLY A 285 14.93 7.19 -1.62
N PHE A 286 13.82 7.26 -0.87
CA PHE A 286 13.32 8.52 -0.32
C PHE A 286 14.36 9.21 0.58
N SER A 287 14.25 10.53 0.69
CA SER A 287 15.08 11.30 1.61
C SER A 287 14.73 10.95 3.07
N GLY A 288 15.73 10.64 3.89
CA GLY A 288 15.55 10.19 5.27
C GLY A 288 15.52 8.67 5.36
N ASN A 289 14.38 8.03 5.18
CA ASN A 289 14.25 6.58 5.12
C ASN A 289 14.15 6.12 3.65
N PRO A 290 15.12 5.34 3.13
CA PRO A 290 15.08 4.86 1.75
C PRO A 290 14.02 3.77 1.50
N TRP A 291 13.53 3.13 2.55
CA TRP A 291 12.57 2.05 2.47
C TRP A 291 11.13 2.53 2.61
N GLY A 292 10.22 1.85 1.98
CA GLY A 292 8.80 2.12 2.08
C GLY A 292 7.99 0.83 1.95
N GLU A 293 7.01 0.70 2.81
CA GLU A 293 6.09 -0.43 2.87
C GLU A 293 5.32 -0.61 1.57
N LEU A 294 5.29 -1.83 1.04
CA LEU A 294 4.44 -2.28 -0.06
C LEU A 294 3.22 -3.04 0.43
N GLU A 295 3.44 -3.93 1.39
CA GLU A 295 2.45 -4.86 1.89
C GLU A 295 2.73 -5.18 3.36
N GLY A 296 1.75 -5.01 4.23
CA GLY A 296 1.78 -5.48 5.60
C GLY A 296 1.16 -6.86 5.71
N ILE A 297 1.76 -7.76 6.47
CA ILE A 297 1.19 -9.06 6.81
C ILE A 297 1.04 -9.14 8.33
N ALA A 298 -0.21 -9.05 8.81
CA ALA A 298 -0.53 -9.01 10.22
C ALA A 298 -1.24 -10.28 10.70
N ASN A 299 -0.93 -10.74 11.91
CA ASN A 299 -1.79 -11.64 12.68
C ASN A 299 -2.72 -10.78 13.54
N ARG A 300 -3.96 -10.60 13.08
CA ARG A 300 -4.97 -9.75 13.74
C ARG A 300 -5.70 -10.44 14.89
N THR A 301 -5.34 -11.68 15.20
CA THR A 301 -6.05 -12.53 16.18
C THR A 301 -7.55 -12.66 15.85
N ASP A 302 -8.43 -12.75 16.82
CA ASP A 302 -9.89 -12.73 16.65
C ASP A 302 -10.49 -11.34 16.89
N PHE A 303 -9.65 -10.30 16.99
CA PHE A 303 -10.06 -8.97 17.41
C PHE A 303 -11.26 -8.44 16.63
N ASP A 304 -11.17 -8.40 15.30
CA ASP A 304 -12.21 -7.81 14.46
C ASP A 304 -13.53 -8.57 14.53
N LEU A 305 -13.50 -9.90 14.41
CA LEU A 305 -14.71 -10.72 14.51
C LEU A 305 -15.34 -10.60 15.91
N SER A 306 -14.55 -10.60 16.96
CA SER A 306 -15.02 -10.48 18.35
C SER A 306 -15.62 -9.10 18.62
N THR A 307 -15.00 -8.00 18.14
CA THR A 307 -15.55 -6.66 18.33
C THR A 307 -16.81 -6.43 17.51
N HIS A 308 -16.86 -6.88 16.25
CA HIS A 308 -18.07 -6.80 15.45
C HIS A 308 -19.21 -7.64 16.03
N ALA A 309 -18.93 -8.85 16.51
CA ALA A 309 -19.92 -9.67 17.18
C ALA A 309 -20.51 -8.96 18.43
N LYS A 310 -19.63 -8.37 19.26
CA LYS A 310 -20.04 -7.61 20.46
C LYS A 310 -20.92 -6.40 20.11
N HIS A 311 -20.55 -5.64 19.10
CA HIS A 311 -21.25 -4.39 18.74
C HIS A 311 -22.54 -4.63 17.95
N SER A 312 -22.61 -5.69 17.13
CA SER A 312 -23.79 -6.03 16.34
C SER A 312 -24.77 -6.93 17.08
N GLY A 313 -24.32 -7.71 18.05
CA GLY A 313 -25.07 -8.79 18.68
C GLY A 313 -25.14 -10.08 17.83
N GLU A 314 -24.48 -10.12 16.68
CA GLU A 314 -24.43 -11.29 15.79
C GLU A 314 -23.31 -12.24 16.20
N ASP A 315 -23.57 -13.55 16.14
CA ASP A 315 -22.53 -14.58 16.35
C ASP A 315 -21.66 -14.71 15.09
N LEU A 316 -20.40 -14.31 15.19
CA LEU A 316 -19.38 -14.42 14.14
C LEU A 316 -18.37 -15.54 14.42
N SER A 317 -18.68 -16.45 15.35
CA SER A 317 -17.87 -17.64 15.57
C SER A 317 -18.12 -18.70 14.48
N TYR A 318 -17.16 -19.60 14.31
CA TYR A 318 -17.26 -20.77 13.44
C TYR A 318 -17.53 -22.02 14.27
N TYR A 319 -18.45 -22.86 13.82
CA TYR A 319 -18.70 -24.18 14.40
C TYR A 319 -18.07 -25.26 13.53
N ASP A 320 -17.05 -25.91 14.05
CA ASP A 320 -16.41 -27.05 13.42
C ASP A 320 -17.19 -28.33 13.75
N GLN A 321 -17.88 -28.84 12.71
CA GLN A 321 -18.67 -30.06 12.87
C GLN A 321 -17.83 -31.33 13.03
N ALA A 322 -16.60 -31.34 12.54
CA ALA A 322 -15.74 -32.51 12.65
C ALA A 322 -15.18 -32.69 14.08
N GLU A 323 -14.86 -31.58 14.71
CA GLU A 323 -14.29 -31.55 16.08
C GLU A 323 -15.36 -31.27 17.14
N ASP A 324 -16.62 -31.07 16.74
CA ASP A 324 -17.75 -30.71 17.64
C ASP A 324 -17.41 -29.52 18.55
N ARG A 325 -16.76 -28.51 18.02
CA ARG A 325 -16.31 -27.33 18.79
C ARG A 325 -16.60 -26.01 18.08
N ARG A 326 -16.75 -24.97 18.88
CA ARG A 326 -16.95 -23.61 18.40
C ARG A 326 -15.77 -22.73 18.79
N TYR A 327 -15.31 -21.89 17.86
CA TYR A 327 -14.26 -20.90 18.11
C TYR A 327 -14.43 -19.67 17.23
N THR A 328 -13.88 -18.53 17.63
CA THR A 328 -13.72 -17.39 16.75
C THR A 328 -12.40 -17.54 15.99
N PRO A 329 -12.41 -17.58 14.65
CA PRO A 329 -11.17 -17.70 13.87
C PRO A 329 -10.20 -16.56 14.16
N TYR A 330 -8.89 -16.87 14.14
CA TYR A 330 -7.85 -15.85 14.00
C TYR A 330 -7.72 -15.46 12.54
N VAL A 331 -7.21 -14.26 12.32
CA VAL A 331 -7.12 -13.67 10.98
C VAL A 331 -5.68 -13.35 10.64
N ILE A 332 -5.21 -13.83 9.50
CA ILE A 332 -3.95 -13.42 8.89
C ILE A 332 -4.30 -12.50 7.71
N GLU A 333 -3.78 -11.28 7.75
CA GLU A 333 -4.07 -10.21 6.81
C GLU A 333 -2.85 -9.84 5.96
N PRO A 334 -2.70 -10.32 4.74
CA PRO A 334 -1.85 -9.69 3.73
C PRO A 334 -2.58 -8.51 3.09
N ALA A 335 -2.07 -7.29 3.30
CA ALA A 335 -2.65 -6.04 2.82
C ALA A 335 -1.65 -5.26 1.96
N ALA A 336 -1.77 -5.38 0.64
CA ALA A 336 -0.90 -4.71 -0.31
C ALA A 336 -1.46 -3.36 -0.77
N GLY A 337 -0.63 -2.32 -0.77
CA GLY A 337 -0.95 -1.05 -1.42
C GLY A 337 -0.76 -1.16 -2.94
N LEU A 338 -1.85 -1.20 -3.72
CA LEU A 338 -1.75 -1.25 -5.18
C LEU A 338 -1.00 -0.04 -5.75
N THR A 339 -1.28 1.16 -5.28
CA THR A 339 -0.60 2.40 -5.67
C THR A 339 0.90 2.35 -5.39
N ARG A 340 1.30 1.82 -4.24
CA ARG A 340 2.71 1.64 -3.85
C ARG A 340 3.38 0.56 -4.69
N SER A 341 2.72 -0.58 -4.92
CA SER A 341 3.21 -1.65 -5.79
C SER A 341 3.39 -1.15 -7.23
N PHE A 342 2.43 -0.38 -7.76
CA PHE A 342 2.57 0.27 -9.07
C PHE A 342 3.84 1.14 -9.16
N MET A 343 4.09 1.95 -8.12
CA MET A 343 5.29 2.79 -8.06
C MET A 343 6.57 1.94 -7.97
N ALA A 344 6.58 0.89 -7.17
CA ALA A 344 7.73 0.00 -7.02
C ALA A 344 8.08 -0.69 -8.34
N PHE A 345 7.10 -1.26 -9.04
CA PHE A 345 7.32 -1.88 -10.35
C PHE A 345 7.86 -0.88 -11.38
N LEU A 346 7.40 0.39 -11.37
CA LEU A 346 7.97 1.41 -12.26
C LEU A 346 9.40 1.79 -11.90
N VAL A 347 9.69 1.97 -10.61
CA VAL A 347 11.03 2.36 -10.14
C VAL A 347 12.03 1.24 -10.38
N ASP A 348 11.63 -0.01 -10.13
CA ASP A 348 12.50 -1.17 -10.35
C ASP A 348 12.79 -1.38 -11.83
N ALA A 349 11.76 -1.30 -12.67
CA ALA A 349 11.86 -1.47 -14.11
C ALA A 349 12.60 -0.33 -14.85
N TYR A 350 12.81 0.82 -14.20
CA TYR A 350 13.46 1.98 -14.83
C TYR A 350 14.95 1.76 -15.02
N HIS A 351 15.41 1.81 -16.28
CA HIS A 351 16.81 1.72 -16.68
C HIS A 351 17.13 2.80 -17.72
N GLU A 352 18.39 3.17 -17.78
CA GLU A 352 18.95 3.97 -18.85
C GLU A 352 19.97 3.11 -19.63
N ASP A 353 19.84 3.06 -20.94
CA ASP A 353 20.78 2.39 -21.83
C ASP A 353 21.29 3.34 -22.93
N GLU A 354 22.32 2.94 -23.60
CA GLU A 354 22.90 3.67 -24.72
C GLU A 354 22.52 3.01 -26.05
N ALA A 355 22.12 3.83 -27.02
CA ALA A 355 21.79 3.33 -28.35
C ALA A 355 22.40 4.18 -29.45
N PRO A 356 22.85 3.57 -30.56
CA PRO A 356 23.27 4.29 -31.72
C PRO A 356 22.16 5.19 -32.26
N ASN A 357 22.49 6.44 -32.58
CA ASN A 357 21.57 7.38 -33.19
C ASN A 357 21.78 7.49 -34.70
N ALA A 358 20.84 8.14 -35.41
CA ALA A 358 20.87 8.29 -36.88
C ALA A 358 22.06 9.14 -37.38
N LYS A 359 22.75 9.84 -36.47
CA LYS A 359 23.90 10.71 -36.81
C LYS A 359 25.25 10.02 -36.55
N GLY A 360 25.26 8.73 -36.24
CA GLY A 360 26.47 7.95 -35.97
C GLY A 360 27.06 8.15 -34.57
N GLY A 361 26.33 8.84 -33.68
CA GLY A 361 26.65 8.97 -32.26
C GLY A 361 25.84 7.99 -31.39
N VAL A 362 25.91 8.18 -30.06
CA VAL A 362 25.18 7.40 -29.07
C VAL A 362 24.24 8.33 -28.30
N ASP A 363 22.97 7.93 -28.15
CA ASP A 363 21.98 8.61 -27.32
C ASP A 363 21.65 7.75 -26.11
N THR A 364 21.55 8.38 -24.93
CA THR A 364 21.00 7.74 -23.73
C THR A 364 19.48 7.60 -23.87
N ARG A 365 18.99 6.38 -23.69
CA ARG A 365 17.56 6.06 -23.74
C ARG A 365 17.05 5.66 -22.37
N THR A 366 15.80 6.01 -22.11
CA THR A 366 15.04 5.47 -20.98
C THR A 366 14.26 4.24 -21.43
N VAL A 367 14.42 3.13 -20.71
CA VAL A 367 13.70 1.88 -20.92
C VAL A 367 13.02 1.43 -19.63
N LEU A 368 11.85 0.77 -19.76
CA LEU A 368 11.18 0.08 -18.66
C LEU A 368 11.28 -1.43 -18.90
N ARG A 369 11.96 -2.14 -18.01
CA ARG A 369 12.10 -3.60 -18.03
C ARG A 369 11.05 -4.19 -17.12
N LEU A 370 9.82 -4.28 -17.59
CA LEU A 370 8.70 -4.86 -16.86
C LEU A 370 8.57 -6.35 -17.20
N ASP A 371 8.15 -7.15 -16.23
CA ASP A 371 7.69 -8.52 -16.49
C ASP A 371 6.59 -8.48 -17.57
N PRO A 372 6.61 -9.43 -18.53
CA PRO A 372 5.60 -9.47 -19.60
C PRO A 372 4.15 -9.47 -19.13
N ARG A 373 3.91 -10.05 -17.97
CA ARG A 373 2.57 -10.12 -17.34
C ARG A 373 2.06 -8.75 -16.86
N LEU A 374 2.99 -7.81 -16.61
CA LEU A 374 2.70 -6.44 -16.19
C LEU A 374 2.71 -5.45 -17.36
N ALA A 375 3.40 -5.77 -18.45
CA ALA A 375 3.47 -4.91 -19.63
C ALA A 375 2.09 -4.78 -20.30
N ALA A 376 1.85 -3.60 -20.91
CA ALA A 376 0.67 -3.40 -21.75
C ALA A 376 0.69 -4.35 -22.95
N ALA A 377 -0.48 -4.83 -23.38
CA ALA A 377 -0.60 -5.66 -24.57
C ALA A 377 -0.04 -4.93 -25.80
N GLY A 378 0.83 -5.60 -26.57
CA GLY A 378 1.43 -5.04 -27.79
C GLY A 378 0.38 -4.71 -28.87
N PRO A 379 0.76 -3.94 -29.93
CA PRO A 379 -0.13 -3.53 -30.99
C PRO A 379 -0.60 -4.72 -31.82
N GLY A 380 -1.75 -5.23 -31.53
CA GLY A 380 -2.42 -6.35 -32.19
C GLY A 380 -3.79 -6.66 -31.58
N GLN A 381 -4.04 -6.15 -30.39
CA GLN A 381 -5.31 -6.29 -29.69
C GLN A 381 -5.90 -4.92 -29.35
N GLY A 382 -6.48 -4.23 -30.35
CA GLY A 382 -7.27 -3.02 -30.13
C GLY A 382 -6.50 -1.70 -30.39
N ARG A 383 -7.11 -0.81 -31.16
CA ARG A 383 -6.60 0.52 -31.49
C ARG A 383 -6.48 1.37 -30.22
N GLY A 384 -5.26 1.71 -29.80
CA GLY A 384 -5.03 2.70 -28.74
C GLY A 384 -3.72 2.61 -27.99
N ALA A 385 -3.03 1.48 -27.98
CA ALA A 385 -1.83 1.27 -27.15
C ALA A 385 -0.51 1.33 -27.96
N ALA A 386 -0.38 2.25 -28.91
CA ALA A 386 0.78 2.30 -29.81
C ALA A 386 2.00 3.05 -29.22
N ALA A 387 2.21 3.09 -27.92
CA ALA A 387 3.32 3.84 -27.35
C ALA A 387 4.13 3.15 -26.27
N VAL A 388 3.84 1.89 -25.91
CA VAL A 388 4.65 1.17 -24.91
C VAL A 388 5.01 -0.20 -25.43
N ALA A 389 6.30 -0.37 -25.64
CA ALA A 389 7.01 -1.64 -25.71
C ALA A 389 6.72 -2.55 -26.92
N GLN A 390 7.50 -2.40 -27.95
CA GLN A 390 7.83 -3.58 -28.77
C GLN A 390 8.78 -4.46 -27.97
N CYS A 391 8.23 -5.45 -27.25
CA CYS A 391 9.00 -6.47 -26.58
C CYS A 391 9.33 -7.56 -27.61
N ARG A 392 10.60 -7.86 -27.85
CA ARG A 392 11.03 -9.04 -28.60
C ARG A 392 11.57 -10.06 -27.59
N PRO A 393 11.13 -11.33 -27.64
CA PRO A 393 11.77 -12.37 -26.87
C PRO A 393 13.19 -12.60 -27.41
N GLU A 394 14.19 -12.68 -26.52
CA GLU A 394 15.49 -13.17 -26.89
C GLU A 394 15.41 -14.65 -27.32
N PRO A 395 16.16 -15.09 -28.33
CA PRO A 395 16.20 -16.49 -28.70
C PRO A 395 16.82 -17.30 -27.56
N ALA A 396 16.11 -18.33 -27.11
CA ALA A 396 16.51 -19.23 -26.06
C ALA A 396 17.89 -19.87 -26.38
N GLY A 397 18.92 -19.48 -25.64
CA GLY A 397 20.18 -20.16 -25.62
C GLY A 397 20.00 -21.54 -25.00
N GLN A 398 20.44 -22.59 -25.71
CA GLN A 398 20.41 -23.96 -25.23
C GLN A 398 21.38 -24.14 -24.06
N GLY A 399 20.86 -24.27 -22.84
CA GLY A 399 21.61 -24.58 -21.63
C GLY A 399 20.64 -25.00 -20.52
N ALA A 400 20.66 -26.27 -20.16
CA ALA A 400 19.81 -26.89 -19.16
C ALA A 400 20.05 -26.30 -17.75
N GLY A 401 19.00 -25.90 -17.07
CA GLY A 401 19.02 -25.64 -15.63
C GLY A 401 18.16 -24.48 -15.22
N ARG A 402 17.03 -24.77 -14.55
CA ARG A 402 16.03 -23.88 -13.94
C ARG A 402 15.48 -22.76 -14.87
N ARG A 403 14.26 -22.91 -15.30
CA ARG A 403 13.54 -21.93 -16.13
C ARG A 403 13.31 -20.65 -15.32
N ALA A 404 14.20 -19.66 -15.50
CA ALA A 404 13.86 -18.28 -15.27
C ALA A 404 12.84 -17.86 -16.33
N ALA A 405 11.80 -17.12 -15.95
CA ALA A 405 10.88 -16.52 -16.90
C ALA A 405 11.68 -15.58 -17.84
N PRO A 406 11.35 -15.52 -19.14
CA PRO A 406 12.08 -14.65 -20.06
C PRO A 406 11.87 -13.20 -19.66
N GLU A 407 12.93 -12.46 -19.40
CA GLU A 407 12.91 -11.00 -19.30
C GLU A 407 12.57 -10.41 -20.66
N LEU A 408 11.59 -9.53 -20.71
CA LEU A 408 11.21 -8.80 -21.91
C LEU A 408 11.65 -7.35 -21.78
N GLU A 409 12.58 -6.94 -22.61
CA GLU A 409 13.02 -5.55 -22.71
C GLU A 409 11.99 -4.73 -23.50
N CYS A 410 11.34 -3.79 -22.83
CA CYS A 410 10.34 -2.91 -23.41
C CYS A 410 10.95 -1.56 -23.80
N ARG A 411 11.01 -1.24 -25.09
CA ARG A 411 11.55 0.02 -25.59
C ARG A 411 10.45 1.05 -25.82
N LEU A 412 10.60 2.22 -25.21
CA LEU A 412 9.75 3.38 -25.47
C LEU A 412 10.24 4.10 -26.74
N ARG A 413 9.39 4.26 -27.73
CA ARG A 413 9.63 5.13 -28.89
C ARG A 413 8.85 6.43 -28.77
#